data_0634f8bd81bff23ca3c641f7a3bc5cd5
#
_entry.id   0634f8bd81bff23ca3c641f7a3bc5cd5
#
_cell.length_a   1.000
_cell.length_b   1.000
_cell.length_c   1.000
_cell.angle_alpha   90.00
_cell.angle_beta   90.00
_cell.angle_gamma   90.00
#
_symmetry.space_group_name_H-M   'P 1'
#
loop_
_entity.id
_entity.type
_entity.pdbx_description
1 polymer ?
#
loop_
_entity_poly.entity_id
_entity_poly.type
_entity_poly.pdbx_seq_one_letter_code
_entity_poly.pdbx_strand_id
1 'polypeptide(L)'
;MRGMTTTVLAVCLMATGCGEFLVEPDTGGSGGGSGGTSGTPGDPRFIADCSNGALAAPVPNCQPSTLPSTGDPYADCVTRINQLRWECQCLPALQRWNVAEGCADQHAEYDSTRSAHSGFRDDICSPRGWAQNECPGWPSEDRVITGCLQAMWDEGPGEPFSAHGHYINMTNPEYSMVACGFYETADGQFWSVQNFQ
;
A
#
# COMPACT_ATOMS: atom_id res chain seq x y z
N MET A 1 -37.74 50.26 4.22
CA MET A 1 -37.26 49.02 4.83
C MET A 1 -36.95 48.04 3.74
N ARG A 2 -35.67 47.89 3.40
CA ARG A 2 -35.20 46.93 2.34
C ARG A 2 -34.57 45.75 3.06
N GLY A 3 -35.19 44.57 2.90
CA GLY A 3 -34.64 43.32 3.43
C GLY A 3 -33.41 42.90 2.66
N MET A 4 -32.30 42.68 3.35
CA MET A 4 -31.08 42.05 2.81
C MET A 4 -31.25 40.55 2.89
N THR A 5 -31.33 39.91 1.74
CA THR A 5 -31.32 38.47 1.63
C THR A 5 -29.84 38.01 1.64
N THR A 6 -29.41 37.35 2.71
CA THR A 6 -28.07 36.78 2.81
C THR A 6 -28.05 35.42 2.12
N THR A 7 -27.40 35.36 0.98
CA THR A 7 -27.15 34.11 0.27
C THR A 7 -25.99 33.38 0.98
N VAL A 8 -26.28 32.27 1.64
CA VAL A 8 -25.28 31.37 2.20
C VAL A 8 -24.75 30.50 1.07
N LEU A 9 -23.51 30.75 0.66
CA LEU A 9 -22.79 29.92 -0.27
C LEU A 9 -22.30 28.67 0.48
N ALA A 10 -22.93 27.54 0.27
CA ALA A 10 -22.44 26.26 0.80
C ALA A 10 -21.22 25.82 -0.03
N VAL A 11 -20.03 25.98 0.56
CA VAL A 11 -18.81 25.38 0.03
C VAL A 11 -18.82 23.90 0.42
N CYS A 12 -19.08 23.06 -0.57
CA CYS A 12 -18.96 21.61 -0.43
C CYS A 12 -17.46 21.28 -0.42
N LEU A 13 -16.84 21.16 0.77
CA LEU A 13 -15.52 20.55 0.92
C LEU A 13 -15.67 19.05 0.64
N MET A 14 -15.12 18.61 -0.47
CA MET A 14 -14.88 17.19 -0.74
C MET A 14 -13.82 16.72 0.25
N ALA A 15 -14.25 16.17 1.38
CA ALA A 15 -13.39 15.43 2.28
C ALA A 15 -13.08 14.08 1.59
N THR A 16 -11.87 13.96 1.05
CA THR A 16 -11.28 12.68 0.71
C THR A 16 -11.02 11.96 2.02
N GLY A 17 -11.93 11.03 2.37
CA GLY A 17 -11.81 10.22 3.57
C GLY A 17 -10.67 9.22 3.42
N CYS A 18 -9.52 9.51 4.03
CA CYS A 18 -8.65 8.46 4.54
C CYS A 18 -9.43 7.81 5.69
N GLY A 19 -9.89 6.57 5.49
CA GLY A 19 -10.60 5.83 6.54
C GLY A 19 -9.66 5.58 7.71
N GLU A 20 -9.94 6.24 8.84
CA GLU A 20 -9.36 5.87 10.13
C GLU A 20 -9.84 4.47 10.49
N PHE A 21 -8.92 3.54 10.49
CA PHE A 21 -9.14 2.19 10.98
C PHE A 21 -9.06 2.22 12.51
N LEU A 22 -10.18 2.46 13.18
CA LEU A 22 -10.30 2.29 14.63
C LEU A 22 -10.36 0.81 14.94
N VAL A 23 -9.33 0.28 15.57
CA VAL A 23 -9.36 -1.05 16.19
C VAL A 23 -10.12 -0.93 17.51
N GLU A 24 -11.39 -1.34 17.53
CA GLU A 24 -12.14 -1.50 18.77
C GLU A 24 -11.76 -2.81 19.47
N PRO A 25 -11.66 -2.83 20.81
CA PRO A 25 -11.42 -4.06 21.56
C PRO A 25 -12.68 -4.94 21.55
N ASP A 26 -12.48 -6.19 21.19
CA ASP A 26 -13.45 -7.27 21.07
C ASP A 26 -14.20 -7.51 22.40
N THR A 27 -15.49 -7.13 22.46
CA THR A 27 -16.40 -7.55 23.52
C THR A 27 -17.37 -8.56 22.92
N GLY A 28 -17.23 -9.82 23.30
CA GLY A 28 -17.98 -10.96 22.80
C GLY A 28 -19.49 -10.75 22.78
N GLY A 29 -20.11 -11.02 21.63
CA GLY A 29 -21.54 -11.11 21.42
C GLY A 29 -21.87 -12.12 20.33
N SER A 30 -22.47 -13.25 20.69
CA SER A 30 -23.01 -14.25 19.78
C SER A 30 -24.09 -13.66 18.86
N GLY A 31 -23.85 -13.71 17.53
CA GLY A 31 -24.86 -13.41 16.51
C GLY A 31 -24.43 -14.00 15.17
N GLY A 32 -25.11 -15.03 14.68
CA GLY A 32 -24.82 -15.69 13.40
C GLY A 32 -24.97 -14.75 12.21
N GLY A 33 -23.89 -14.53 11.48
CA GLY A 33 -23.84 -13.89 10.18
C GLY A 33 -22.72 -14.56 9.39
N SER A 34 -22.94 -14.79 8.11
CA SER A 34 -21.97 -15.41 7.19
C SER A 34 -20.63 -14.65 7.26
N GLY A 35 -19.76 -15.07 8.16
CA GLY A 35 -18.45 -14.50 8.37
C GLY A 35 -17.51 -14.94 7.27
N GLY A 36 -17.00 -13.98 6.49
CA GLY A 36 -15.76 -14.20 5.76
C GLY A 36 -14.69 -14.59 6.80
N THR A 37 -14.16 -15.80 6.71
CA THR A 37 -13.09 -16.26 7.59
C THR A 37 -11.85 -15.43 7.29
N SER A 38 -11.50 -14.51 8.19
CA SER A 38 -10.18 -13.89 8.16
C SER A 38 -9.14 -15.01 8.28
N GLY A 39 -8.32 -15.17 7.25
CA GLY A 39 -7.27 -16.20 7.25
C GLY A 39 -6.24 -15.91 8.33
N THR A 40 -5.78 -16.96 9.02
CA THR A 40 -4.60 -16.85 9.86
C THR A 40 -3.39 -16.64 8.94
N PRO A 41 -2.49 -15.66 9.21
CA PRO A 41 -1.30 -15.46 8.44
C PRO A 41 -0.52 -16.76 8.22
N GLY A 42 -0.17 -17.07 6.96
CA GLY A 42 0.53 -18.29 6.57
C GLY A 42 -0.32 -19.57 6.54
N ASP A 43 -1.65 -19.48 6.66
CA ASP A 43 -2.52 -20.64 6.47
C ASP A 43 -2.47 -21.12 5.02
N PRO A 44 -2.03 -22.37 4.75
CA PRO A 44 -1.86 -22.88 3.38
C PRO A 44 -3.15 -22.89 2.56
N ARG A 45 -4.32 -22.78 3.17
CA ARG A 45 -5.61 -22.69 2.47
C ARG A 45 -5.79 -21.35 1.75
N PHE A 46 -5.00 -20.34 2.12
CA PHE A 46 -5.03 -18.99 1.56
C PHE A 46 -3.73 -18.62 0.83
N ILE A 47 -2.95 -19.60 0.44
CA ILE A 47 -1.74 -19.44 -0.38
C ILE A 47 -2.01 -20.08 -1.75
N ALA A 48 -1.52 -19.44 -2.81
CA ALA A 48 -1.73 -19.89 -4.18
C ALA A 48 -1.00 -21.20 -4.49
N ASP A 49 -1.67 -22.11 -5.20
CA ASP A 49 -1.01 -23.22 -5.87
C ASP A 49 -0.45 -22.75 -7.22
N CYS A 50 0.86 -22.58 -7.29
CA CYS A 50 1.55 -22.07 -8.47
C CYS A 50 1.95 -23.13 -9.51
N SER A 51 1.46 -24.35 -9.39
CA SER A 51 1.77 -25.44 -10.33
C SER A 51 1.32 -25.14 -11.78
N ASN A 52 0.31 -24.29 -11.95
CA ASN A 52 -0.26 -23.92 -13.25
C ASN A 52 0.11 -22.48 -13.69
N GLY A 53 1.09 -21.84 -13.04
CA GLY A 53 1.53 -20.48 -13.36
C GLY A 53 0.68 -19.39 -12.69
N ALA A 54 0.78 -18.16 -13.21
CA ALA A 54 0.13 -16.99 -12.65
C ALA A 54 -1.40 -17.12 -12.64
N LEU A 55 -2.02 -16.70 -11.53
CA LEU A 55 -3.48 -16.66 -11.40
C LEU A 55 -4.02 -15.34 -11.96
N ALA A 56 -5.23 -15.39 -12.54
CA ALA A 56 -5.92 -14.22 -13.07
C ALA A 56 -6.35 -13.21 -11.96
N ALA A 57 -6.49 -13.70 -10.73
CA ALA A 57 -6.81 -12.89 -9.54
C ALA A 57 -6.11 -13.51 -8.32
N PRO A 58 -5.88 -12.73 -7.25
CA PRO A 58 -5.25 -13.24 -6.04
C PRO A 58 -6.16 -14.23 -5.31
N VAL A 59 -5.56 -15.14 -4.57
CA VAL A 59 -6.29 -15.98 -3.61
C VAL A 59 -6.99 -15.08 -2.59
N PRO A 60 -8.29 -15.24 -2.36
CA PRO A 60 -9.02 -14.42 -1.38
C PRO A 60 -8.43 -14.54 0.03
N ASN A 61 -8.33 -13.39 0.72
CA ASN A 61 -7.78 -13.31 2.08
C ASN A 61 -6.34 -13.86 2.22
N CYS A 62 -5.55 -13.79 1.17
CA CYS A 62 -4.16 -14.24 1.19
C CYS A 62 -3.31 -13.33 2.09
N GLN A 63 -2.79 -13.89 3.17
CA GLN A 63 -1.93 -13.21 4.14
C GLN A 63 -0.70 -14.10 4.43
N PRO A 64 0.33 -14.05 3.59
CA PRO A 64 1.56 -14.79 3.84
C PRO A 64 2.20 -14.38 5.17
N SER A 65 2.73 -15.34 5.92
CA SER A 65 3.53 -15.02 7.10
C SER A 65 4.71 -14.15 6.72
N THR A 66 4.89 -13.04 7.44
CA THR A 66 6.01 -12.14 7.18
C THR A 66 7.34 -12.84 7.46
N LEU A 67 8.31 -12.63 6.58
CA LEU A 67 9.67 -13.12 6.79
C LEU A 67 10.39 -12.27 7.86
N PRO A 68 11.37 -12.85 8.58
CA PRO A 68 12.21 -12.08 9.50
C PRO A 68 12.93 -10.94 8.75
N SER A 69 13.05 -9.78 9.40
CA SER A 69 13.83 -8.67 8.86
C SER A 69 15.30 -9.05 8.68
N THR A 70 15.87 -8.61 7.58
CA THR A 70 17.31 -8.74 7.27
C THR A 70 18.13 -7.60 7.88
N GLY A 71 17.47 -6.55 8.37
CA GLY A 71 18.10 -5.28 8.80
C GLY A 71 18.32 -4.28 7.65
N ASP A 72 17.90 -4.62 6.43
CA ASP A 72 17.83 -3.72 5.27
C ASP A 72 16.37 -3.50 4.88
N PRO A 73 15.72 -2.39 5.31
CA PRO A 73 14.30 -2.17 5.08
C PRO A 73 13.93 -2.08 3.59
N TYR A 74 14.86 -1.64 2.75
CA TYR A 74 14.65 -1.59 1.29
C TYR A 74 14.56 -3.00 0.71
N ALA A 75 15.46 -3.90 1.11
CA ALA A 75 15.42 -5.30 0.70
C ALA A 75 14.18 -6.02 1.25
N ASP A 76 13.84 -5.76 2.50
CA ASP A 76 12.69 -6.38 3.17
C ASP A 76 11.37 -5.94 2.53
N CYS A 77 11.25 -4.66 2.13
CA CYS A 77 10.11 -4.13 1.39
C CYS A 77 9.93 -4.83 0.03
N VAL A 78 11.00 -4.91 -0.78
CA VAL A 78 10.95 -5.61 -2.07
C VAL A 78 10.63 -7.11 -1.87
N THR A 79 11.21 -7.73 -0.85
CA THR A 79 10.94 -9.12 -0.50
C THR A 79 9.47 -9.33 -0.14
N ARG A 80 8.88 -8.42 0.64
CA ARG A 80 7.45 -8.50 1.02
C ARG A 80 6.53 -8.33 -0.19
N ILE A 81 6.80 -7.38 -1.08
CA ILE A 81 6.05 -7.22 -2.33
C ILE A 81 6.11 -8.51 -3.15
N ASN A 82 7.30 -9.09 -3.31
CA ASN A 82 7.49 -10.32 -4.06
C ASN A 82 6.85 -11.54 -3.39
N GLN A 83 6.82 -11.58 -2.07
CA GLN A 83 6.12 -12.62 -1.32
C GLN A 83 4.61 -12.56 -1.60
N LEU A 84 3.99 -11.37 -1.54
CA LEU A 84 2.58 -11.18 -1.88
C LEU A 84 2.30 -11.57 -3.34
N ARG A 85 3.15 -11.12 -4.26
CA ARG A 85 3.04 -11.48 -5.69
C ARG A 85 3.07 -12.98 -5.91
N TRP A 86 4.04 -13.67 -5.30
CA TRP A 86 4.21 -15.10 -5.52
C TRP A 86 3.19 -15.95 -4.75
N GLU A 87 3.12 -15.77 -3.44
CA GLU A 87 2.30 -16.65 -2.58
C GLU A 87 0.80 -16.40 -2.76
N CYS A 88 0.39 -15.20 -3.20
CA CYS A 88 -1.02 -14.88 -3.37
C CYS A 88 -1.53 -14.98 -4.80
N GLN A 89 -0.65 -14.88 -5.82
CA GLN A 89 -1.11 -14.83 -7.21
C GLN A 89 -0.16 -15.50 -8.21
N CYS A 90 0.93 -16.09 -7.75
CA CYS A 90 1.93 -16.77 -8.59
C CYS A 90 2.56 -15.85 -9.66
N LEU A 91 2.68 -14.55 -9.33
CA LEU A 91 3.32 -13.58 -10.22
C LEU A 91 4.85 -13.64 -10.10
N PRO A 92 5.59 -13.41 -11.19
CA PRO A 92 7.05 -13.34 -11.15
C PRO A 92 7.55 -12.21 -10.25
N ALA A 93 8.71 -12.40 -9.62
CA ALA A 93 9.30 -11.41 -8.75
C ALA A 93 9.76 -10.17 -9.51
N LEU A 94 9.60 -8.99 -8.89
CA LEU A 94 10.24 -7.75 -9.30
C LEU A 94 11.69 -7.71 -8.80
N GLN A 95 12.58 -7.13 -9.59
CA GLN A 95 13.96 -6.87 -9.16
C GLN A 95 14.01 -5.65 -8.24
N ARG A 96 14.90 -5.69 -7.23
CA ARG A 96 15.22 -4.51 -6.43
C ARG A 96 15.89 -3.46 -7.31
N TRP A 97 15.32 -2.26 -7.35
CA TRP A 97 15.84 -1.14 -8.14
C TRP A 97 16.64 -0.18 -7.26
N ASN A 98 17.78 -0.65 -6.74
CA ASN A 98 18.58 0.04 -5.74
C ASN A 98 19.05 1.44 -6.17
N VAL A 99 19.28 1.68 -7.47
CA VAL A 99 19.69 3.00 -7.96
C VAL A 99 18.58 4.07 -7.87
N ALA A 100 17.33 3.67 -7.67
CA ALA A 100 16.20 4.56 -7.52
C ALA A 100 15.73 4.72 -6.06
N GLU A 101 16.32 4.00 -5.11
CA GLU A 101 15.92 4.06 -3.69
C GLU A 101 16.10 5.47 -3.11
N GLY A 102 17.22 6.14 -3.42
CA GLY A 102 17.42 7.53 -2.97
C GLY A 102 16.44 8.54 -3.54
N CYS A 103 15.84 8.28 -4.71
CA CYS A 103 14.72 9.08 -5.24
C CYS A 103 13.42 8.73 -4.52
N ALA A 104 13.18 7.46 -4.19
CA ALA A 104 12.03 7.05 -3.41
C ALA A 104 12.05 7.64 -1.98
N ASP A 105 13.24 7.73 -1.33
CA ASP A 105 13.41 8.43 -0.05
C ASP A 105 13.04 9.93 -0.16
N GLN A 106 13.54 10.60 -1.22
CA GLN A 106 13.24 12.01 -1.46
C GLN A 106 11.74 12.24 -1.70
N HIS A 107 11.04 11.32 -2.38
CA HIS A 107 9.58 11.38 -2.51
C HIS A 107 8.91 11.24 -1.14
N ALA A 108 9.28 10.24 -0.33
CA ALA A 108 8.71 10.04 1.00
C ALA A 108 8.91 11.27 1.90
N GLU A 109 10.11 11.87 1.89
CA GLU A 109 10.39 13.12 2.61
C GLU A 109 9.53 14.29 2.10
N TYR A 110 9.50 14.49 0.78
CA TYR A 110 8.77 15.60 0.17
C TYR A 110 7.27 15.50 0.44
N ASP A 111 6.71 14.30 0.35
CA ASP A 111 5.28 14.03 0.51
C ASP A 111 4.85 14.09 1.98
N SER A 112 5.74 13.80 2.94
CA SER A 112 5.47 13.85 4.38
C SER A 112 5.00 15.23 4.87
N THR A 113 5.31 16.29 4.14
CA THR A 113 4.88 17.67 4.43
C THR A 113 3.85 18.20 3.43
N ARG A 114 3.36 17.35 2.54
CA ARG A 114 2.42 17.68 1.44
C ARG A 114 1.34 16.60 1.31
N SER A 115 0.70 16.53 0.16
CA SER A 115 -0.17 15.40 -0.16
C SER A 115 0.63 14.26 -0.78
N ALA A 116 0.16 13.04 -0.58
CA ALA A 116 0.71 11.85 -1.21
C ALA A 116 0.94 12.04 -2.73
N HIS A 117 1.99 11.44 -3.24
CA HIS A 117 2.42 11.50 -4.65
C HIS A 117 2.81 12.89 -5.17
N SER A 118 3.00 13.89 -4.31
CA SER A 118 3.43 15.23 -4.75
C SER A 118 4.81 15.19 -5.40
N GLY A 119 5.78 14.53 -4.78
CA GLY A 119 7.14 14.41 -5.30
C GLY A 119 7.17 13.70 -6.66
N PHE A 120 6.34 12.66 -6.82
CA PHE A 120 6.22 11.95 -8.10
C PHE A 120 5.61 12.83 -9.19
N ARG A 121 4.55 13.60 -8.88
CA ARG A 121 3.92 14.54 -9.83
C ARG A 121 4.84 15.69 -10.20
N ASP A 122 5.58 16.22 -9.23
CA ASP A 122 6.44 17.38 -9.38
C ASP A 122 7.81 17.01 -9.97
N ASP A 123 8.06 15.71 -10.22
CA ASP A 123 9.28 15.16 -10.86
C ASP A 123 10.57 15.61 -10.14
N ILE A 124 10.58 15.56 -8.80
CA ILE A 124 11.63 16.18 -7.98
C ILE A 124 12.98 15.45 -8.05
N CYS A 125 12.99 14.19 -8.50
CA CYS A 125 14.20 13.36 -8.60
C CYS A 125 14.07 12.29 -9.68
N SER A 126 15.21 11.67 -10.04
CA SER A 126 15.30 10.64 -11.06
C SER A 126 16.38 9.61 -10.67
N PRO A 127 16.20 8.32 -11.02
CA PRO A 127 15.05 7.72 -11.71
C PRO A 127 13.88 7.48 -10.76
N ARG A 128 12.62 7.68 -11.22
CA ARG A 128 11.40 7.55 -10.41
C ARG A 128 10.38 6.51 -10.89
N GLY A 129 10.61 5.89 -12.05
CA GLY A 129 9.71 4.89 -12.63
C GLY A 129 8.43 5.46 -13.25
N TRP A 130 7.47 4.54 -13.49
CA TRP A 130 6.22 4.81 -14.19
C TRP A 130 5.01 4.91 -13.26
N ALA A 131 5.08 4.28 -12.09
CA ALA A 131 4.01 4.29 -11.10
C ALA A 131 4.58 4.34 -9.69
N GLN A 132 3.74 4.75 -8.73
CA GLN A 132 4.10 4.89 -7.34
C GLN A 132 2.97 4.42 -6.44
N ASN A 133 3.34 3.68 -5.39
CA ASN A 133 2.53 3.45 -4.21
C ASN A 133 3.11 4.23 -3.03
N GLU A 134 2.29 4.53 -2.02
CA GLU A 134 2.73 5.29 -0.87
C GLU A 134 2.06 4.84 0.43
N CYS A 135 2.84 4.82 1.51
CA CYS A 135 2.44 4.48 2.87
C CYS A 135 2.63 5.70 3.78
N PRO A 136 1.65 6.60 3.93
CA PRO A 136 1.77 7.78 4.76
C PRO A 136 1.58 7.49 6.26
N GLY A 137 2.48 7.97 7.12
CA GLY A 137 2.27 8.05 8.56
C GLY A 137 2.19 6.73 9.32
N TRP A 138 3.07 5.78 9.04
CA TRP A 138 3.13 4.49 9.75
C TRP A 138 4.07 4.55 10.96
N PRO A 139 3.83 3.73 12.01
CA PRO A 139 4.58 3.84 13.28
C PRO A 139 6.02 3.29 13.22
N SER A 140 6.39 2.53 12.19
CA SER A 140 7.76 2.03 11.97
C SER A 140 7.92 1.48 10.56
N GLU A 141 9.17 1.31 10.10
CA GLU A 141 9.50 0.60 8.85
C GLU A 141 8.92 -0.81 8.83
N ASP A 142 9.05 -1.55 9.94
CA ASP A 142 8.46 -2.89 10.05
C ASP A 142 6.94 -2.86 9.82
N ARG A 143 6.25 -1.87 10.37
CA ARG A 143 4.80 -1.74 10.18
C ARG A 143 4.42 -1.28 8.78
N VAL A 144 5.27 -0.56 8.08
CA VAL A 144 5.12 -0.33 6.64
C VAL A 144 5.18 -1.67 5.90
N ILE A 145 6.22 -2.46 6.14
CA ILE A 145 6.49 -3.72 5.42
C ILE A 145 5.41 -4.77 5.74
N THR A 146 5.07 -4.93 7.01
CA THR A 146 4.12 -5.99 7.44
C THR A 146 2.66 -5.59 7.31
N GLY A 147 2.34 -4.32 7.46
CA GLY A 147 0.98 -3.79 7.50
C GLY A 147 0.57 -3.03 6.24
N CYS A 148 1.27 -1.94 5.89
CA CYS A 148 0.89 -1.12 4.74
C CYS A 148 0.90 -1.92 3.42
N LEU A 149 1.97 -2.67 3.14
CA LEU A 149 2.04 -3.46 1.91
C LEU A 149 0.96 -4.56 1.85
N GLN A 150 0.57 -5.13 2.98
CA GLN A 150 -0.57 -6.04 3.04
C GLN A 150 -1.88 -5.30 2.74
N ALA A 151 -2.11 -4.13 3.36
CA ALA A 151 -3.32 -3.34 3.11
C ALA A 151 -3.44 -2.91 1.64
N MET A 152 -2.34 -2.54 1.00
CA MET A 152 -2.29 -2.28 -0.44
C MET A 152 -2.66 -3.49 -1.29
N TRP A 153 -2.19 -4.67 -0.89
CA TRP A 153 -2.54 -5.94 -1.55
C TRP A 153 -4.02 -6.27 -1.38
N ASP A 154 -4.57 -6.02 -0.21
CA ASP A 154 -5.96 -6.34 0.16
C ASP A 154 -6.98 -5.46 -0.58
N GLU A 155 -6.57 -4.36 -1.23
CA GLU A 155 -7.43 -3.62 -2.16
C GLU A 155 -7.95 -4.52 -3.28
N GLY A 156 -7.16 -5.51 -3.69
CA GLY A 156 -7.53 -6.46 -4.74
C GLY A 156 -7.76 -5.81 -6.12
N PRO A 157 -8.12 -6.63 -7.12
CA PRO A 157 -8.44 -6.14 -8.47
C PRO A 157 -9.83 -5.48 -8.49
N GLY A 158 -9.97 -4.38 -9.24
CA GLY A 158 -11.28 -3.73 -9.39
C GLY A 158 -11.23 -2.33 -9.98
N GLU A 159 -12.38 -1.70 -9.97
CA GLU A 159 -12.60 -0.34 -10.38
C GLU A 159 -13.41 0.40 -9.29
N PRO A 160 -13.20 1.69 -9.08
CA PRO A 160 -12.29 2.58 -9.82
C PRO A 160 -10.82 2.40 -9.40
N PHE A 161 -9.89 2.83 -10.27
CA PHE A 161 -8.45 2.80 -9.97
C PHE A 161 -8.10 3.43 -8.61
N SER A 162 -8.79 4.48 -8.21
CA SER A 162 -8.57 5.17 -6.92
C SER A 162 -8.82 4.30 -5.67
N ALA A 163 -9.50 3.16 -5.82
CA ALA A 163 -9.78 2.21 -4.73
C ALA A 163 -8.91 0.93 -4.83
N HIS A 164 -8.20 0.73 -5.94
CA HIS A 164 -7.47 -0.50 -6.25
C HIS A 164 -6.05 -0.23 -6.78
N GLY A 165 -5.64 1.04 -6.82
CA GLY A 165 -4.43 1.48 -7.51
C GLY A 165 -3.15 0.87 -6.96
N HIS A 166 -3.07 0.67 -5.65
CA HIS A 166 -1.89 0.07 -5.03
C HIS A 166 -1.73 -1.40 -5.46
N TYR A 167 -2.80 -2.18 -5.39
CA TYR A 167 -2.80 -3.57 -5.87
C TYR A 167 -2.48 -3.63 -7.37
N ILE A 168 -3.11 -2.78 -8.19
CA ILE A 168 -2.89 -2.74 -9.63
C ILE A 168 -1.41 -2.48 -9.95
N ASN A 169 -0.77 -1.53 -9.26
CA ASN A 169 0.66 -1.27 -9.42
C ASN A 169 1.51 -2.45 -8.98
N MET A 170 1.20 -3.07 -7.83
CA MET A 170 1.95 -4.23 -7.32
C MET A 170 1.85 -5.45 -8.23
N THR A 171 0.80 -5.57 -9.05
CA THR A 171 0.53 -6.74 -9.89
C THR A 171 0.74 -6.51 -11.38
N ASN A 172 1.05 -5.28 -11.79
CA ASN A 172 1.23 -4.93 -13.20
C ASN A 172 2.33 -5.80 -13.84
N PRO A 173 2.02 -6.55 -14.92
CA PRO A 173 2.96 -7.43 -15.58
C PRO A 173 4.03 -6.70 -16.42
N GLU A 174 3.83 -5.41 -16.68
CA GLU A 174 4.78 -4.58 -17.44
C GLU A 174 5.92 -4.06 -16.57
N TYR A 175 5.78 -4.11 -15.23
CA TYR A 175 6.85 -3.70 -14.34
C TYR A 175 7.79 -4.88 -14.03
N SER A 176 9.08 -4.58 -14.07
CA SER A 176 10.14 -5.55 -13.80
C SER A 176 10.97 -5.24 -12.57
N MET A 177 10.87 -3.99 -12.06
CA MET A 177 11.65 -3.50 -10.93
C MET A 177 10.78 -2.69 -9.97
N VAL A 178 11.21 -2.65 -8.70
CA VAL A 178 10.64 -1.76 -7.68
C VAL A 178 11.75 -1.21 -6.79
N ALA A 179 11.68 0.11 -6.51
CA ALA A 179 12.47 0.78 -5.51
C ALA A 179 11.58 1.13 -4.33
N CYS A 180 11.97 0.74 -3.12
CA CYS A 180 11.35 1.23 -1.89
C CYS A 180 12.15 2.41 -1.35
N GLY A 181 11.47 3.37 -0.72
CA GLY A 181 12.07 4.48 0.00
C GLY A 181 11.36 4.73 1.31
N PHE A 182 12.08 5.32 2.28
CA PHE A 182 11.58 5.58 3.62
C PHE A 182 12.03 6.95 4.11
N TYR A 183 11.17 7.57 4.89
CA TYR A 183 11.49 8.81 5.62
C TYR A 183 10.82 8.80 6.99
N GLU A 184 11.61 9.03 8.05
CA GLU A 184 11.11 9.21 9.40
C GLU A 184 10.86 10.69 9.67
N THR A 185 9.63 11.03 10.00
CA THR A 185 9.22 12.40 10.35
C THR A 185 9.69 12.79 11.74
N ALA A 186 9.70 14.09 12.06
CA ALA A 186 10.14 14.59 13.36
C ALA A 186 9.33 14.08 14.55
N ASP A 187 8.09 13.63 14.32
CA ASP A 187 7.21 13.01 15.31
C ASP A 187 7.33 11.48 15.35
N GLY A 188 8.29 10.91 14.63
CA GLY A 188 8.63 9.49 14.66
C GLY A 188 7.72 8.60 13.82
N GLN A 189 6.96 9.17 12.89
CA GLN A 189 6.20 8.39 11.92
C GLN A 189 6.99 8.15 10.65
N PHE A 190 6.70 7.05 9.97
CA PHE A 190 7.36 6.69 8.73
C PHE A 190 6.44 6.94 7.53
N TRP A 191 6.99 7.60 6.53
CA TRP A 191 6.46 7.65 5.19
C TRP A 191 7.28 6.72 4.30
N SER A 192 6.64 5.97 3.45
CA SER A 192 7.34 5.08 2.53
C SER A 192 6.73 5.14 1.15
N VAL A 193 7.58 5.06 0.16
CA VAL A 193 7.23 5.11 -1.26
C VAL A 193 7.76 3.86 -1.96
N GLN A 194 6.95 3.31 -2.87
CA GLN A 194 7.36 2.24 -3.77
C GLN A 194 7.22 2.73 -5.20
N ASN A 195 8.36 2.92 -5.89
CA ASN A 195 8.42 3.33 -7.29
C ASN A 195 8.61 2.12 -8.21
N PHE A 196 7.73 1.92 -9.18
CA PHE A 196 7.71 0.78 -10.10
C PHE A 196 8.22 1.16 -11.51
N GLN A 197 9.01 0.23 -12.11
CA GLN A 197 9.62 0.40 -13.43
C GLN A 197 9.48 -0.87 -14.27
#